data_5b1c1d952374b298c2f32989765c4493
#
_entry.id   5b1c1d952374b298c2f32989765c4493
#
_cell.length_a   1.000
_cell.length_b   1.000
_cell.length_c   1.000
_cell.angle_alpha   90.00
_cell.angle_beta   90.00
_cell.angle_gamma   90.00
#
_symmetry.space_group_name_H-M   'P 1'
#
loop_
_entity.id
_entity.type
_entity.pdbx_description
1 polymer ?
#
loop_
_entity_poly.entity_id
_entity_poly.type
_entity_poly.pdbx_seq_one_letter_code
_entity_poly.pdbx_strand_id
1 'polypeptide(L)'
;MAYHLFKDYDKTNVLIGDGTGYATKGAKYFVAECCEYKDHFLWYHPDYAYINNIEMDHVDYFKSMEQYEQSFEKYANQAKKAIVIWGDDPHLPHLNYTKRVVKFGVKDGNDIQAKNVINNEKGLSFDVYIYGDLFGHFTLPFYGMHTLYNTLGVITLGYLEGMDFDYMQSQLSTFKGTKRRYVVKEVGNNVYVDDYAHHPTAIKYVIEETRTRFPGKQIVAVYQPDRYSRGLRFAKDYARIMDTVDHPYFVDFPKNAPKEPGIDIDVSVITKNLPRSKVVTEDEAGAKELAQYDNAVFLFMSPKDIYKLEDLVIKEKEKA
;
A
#
# COMPACT_ATOMS: atom_id res chain seq x y z
N MET A 1 -5.30 9.77 -1.31
CA MET A 1 -4.38 10.89 -1.60
C MET A 1 -4.86 11.71 -2.80
N ALA A 2 -4.99 11.19 -4.02
CA ALA A 2 -5.46 11.96 -5.18
C ALA A 2 -6.78 12.72 -4.92
N TYR A 3 -7.83 12.06 -4.44
CA TYR A 3 -9.07 12.75 -4.07
C TYR A 3 -8.83 13.90 -3.06
N HIS A 4 -7.95 13.71 -2.07
CA HIS A 4 -7.63 14.76 -1.09
C HIS A 4 -6.99 15.99 -1.75
N LEU A 5 -6.12 15.79 -2.74
CA LEU A 5 -5.54 16.90 -3.50
C LEU A 5 -6.57 17.64 -4.35
N PHE A 6 -7.49 16.90 -5.01
CA PHE A 6 -8.40 17.47 -6.00
C PHE A 6 -9.68 18.08 -5.42
N LYS A 7 -10.19 17.56 -4.27
CA LYS A 7 -11.51 17.89 -3.72
C LYS A 7 -11.71 19.38 -3.38
N ASP A 8 -10.62 20.06 -3.02
CA ASP A 8 -10.64 21.49 -2.64
C ASP A 8 -10.13 22.39 -3.79
N TYR A 9 -9.60 21.79 -4.87
CA TYR A 9 -9.20 22.50 -6.09
C TYR A 9 -10.40 22.77 -7.00
N ASP A 10 -11.26 21.78 -7.19
CA ASP A 10 -12.54 21.90 -7.89
C ASP A 10 -13.48 20.77 -7.44
N LYS A 11 -14.77 20.90 -7.75
CA LYS A 11 -15.76 19.85 -7.45
C LYS A 11 -15.30 18.50 -7.96
N THR A 12 -15.12 17.55 -7.05
CA THR A 12 -14.54 16.24 -7.33
C THR A 12 -15.41 15.12 -6.78
N ASN A 13 -15.79 14.19 -7.65
CA ASN A 13 -16.39 12.92 -7.28
C ASN A 13 -15.32 11.90 -6.94
N VAL A 14 -15.65 10.92 -6.12
CA VAL A 14 -14.71 9.86 -5.70
C VAL A 14 -15.40 8.51 -5.57
N LEU A 15 -14.67 7.44 -5.95
CA LEU A 15 -15.03 6.05 -5.70
C LEU A 15 -13.76 5.29 -5.31
N ILE A 16 -13.71 4.76 -4.09
CA ILE A 16 -12.55 4.03 -3.53
C ILE A 16 -13.02 2.69 -2.98
N GLY A 17 -12.20 1.65 -3.11
CA GLY A 17 -12.50 0.29 -2.69
C GLY A 17 -12.68 0.08 -1.16
N ASP A 18 -12.36 1.09 -0.35
CA ASP A 18 -12.60 1.09 1.10
C ASP A 18 -14.06 1.42 1.49
N GLY A 19 -14.94 1.52 0.51
CA GLY A 19 -16.34 1.94 0.68
C GLY A 19 -16.55 3.46 0.68
N THR A 20 -15.50 4.25 0.49
CA THR A 20 -15.62 5.70 0.35
C THR A 20 -16.13 6.04 -1.03
N GLY A 21 -17.32 6.63 -1.10
CA GLY A 21 -17.91 7.15 -2.33
C GLY A 21 -18.59 8.48 -2.08
N TYR A 22 -18.40 9.43 -2.99
CA TYR A 22 -19.08 10.71 -2.99
C TYR A 22 -19.31 11.19 -4.41
N ALA A 23 -20.51 11.68 -4.67
CA ALA A 23 -20.87 12.24 -5.97
C ALA A 23 -21.69 13.51 -5.81
N THR A 24 -21.33 14.52 -6.59
CA THR A 24 -22.06 15.81 -6.69
C THR A 24 -22.30 16.18 -8.16
N LYS A 25 -23.42 16.85 -8.41
CA LYS A 25 -23.73 17.34 -9.76
C LYS A 25 -22.75 18.43 -10.19
N GLY A 26 -22.28 18.34 -11.44
CA GLY A 26 -21.37 19.33 -12.01
C GLY A 26 -19.94 19.21 -11.49
N ALA A 27 -19.55 18.05 -11.02
CA ALA A 27 -18.14 17.78 -10.68
C ALA A 27 -17.28 17.85 -11.95
N LYS A 28 -16.14 18.55 -11.85
CA LYS A 28 -15.12 18.62 -12.90
C LYS A 28 -14.28 17.35 -12.94
N TYR A 29 -14.01 16.77 -11.77
CA TYR A 29 -13.16 15.60 -11.64
C TYR A 29 -13.93 14.40 -11.09
N PHE A 30 -13.47 13.22 -11.47
CA PHE A 30 -13.85 11.95 -10.88
C PHE A 30 -12.60 11.14 -10.61
N VAL A 31 -12.26 10.96 -9.35
CA VAL A 31 -11.14 10.12 -8.90
C VAL A 31 -11.69 8.74 -8.56
N ALA A 32 -11.28 7.73 -9.30
CA ALA A 32 -11.70 6.35 -9.10
C ALA A 32 -10.52 5.42 -8.88
N GLU A 33 -10.64 4.55 -7.88
CA GLU A 33 -9.80 3.36 -7.75
C GLU A 33 -10.36 2.27 -8.69
N CYS A 34 -9.55 1.83 -9.65
CA CYS A 34 -9.94 0.87 -10.68
C CYS A 34 -9.27 -0.47 -10.38
N CYS A 35 -10.07 -1.50 -10.11
CA CYS A 35 -9.58 -2.85 -9.79
C CYS A 35 -9.24 -3.61 -11.08
N GLU A 36 -8.03 -4.17 -11.13
CA GLU A 36 -7.54 -4.99 -12.25
C GLU A 36 -8.12 -6.41 -12.26
N TYR A 37 -8.63 -6.87 -11.10
CA TYR A 37 -9.17 -8.23 -10.98
C TYR A 37 -10.27 -8.49 -12.00
N LYS A 38 -10.14 -9.58 -12.77
CA LYS A 38 -11.03 -9.94 -13.87
C LYS A 38 -11.22 -8.84 -14.92
N ASP A 39 -10.18 -8.05 -15.12
CA ASP A 39 -10.16 -6.96 -16.09
C ASP A 39 -11.23 -5.87 -15.85
N HIS A 40 -11.74 -5.71 -14.61
CA HIS A 40 -12.80 -4.73 -14.34
C HIS A 40 -12.37 -3.30 -14.67
N PHE A 41 -11.09 -2.94 -14.50
CA PHE A 41 -10.59 -1.61 -14.86
C PHE A 41 -10.73 -1.28 -16.35
N LEU A 42 -10.84 -2.28 -17.24
CA LEU A 42 -11.07 -2.07 -18.68
C LEU A 42 -12.44 -1.48 -19.01
N TRP A 43 -13.35 -1.38 -18.06
CA TRP A 43 -14.64 -0.70 -18.26
C TRP A 43 -14.53 0.81 -18.15
N TYR A 44 -13.38 1.33 -17.67
CA TYR A 44 -13.15 2.76 -17.49
C TYR A 44 -12.37 3.34 -18.69
N HIS A 45 -12.72 4.56 -19.07
CA HIS A 45 -12.06 5.33 -20.13
C HIS A 45 -11.61 6.67 -19.54
N PRO A 46 -10.56 6.68 -18.70
CA PRO A 46 -10.16 7.85 -17.94
C PRO A 46 -9.51 8.90 -18.82
N ASP A 47 -9.47 10.15 -18.36
CA ASP A 47 -8.59 11.17 -18.94
C ASP A 47 -7.13 10.85 -18.64
N TYR A 48 -6.84 10.42 -17.42
CA TYR A 48 -5.51 9.98 -16.98
C TYR A 48 -5.58 8.55 -16.44
N ALA A 49 -4.87 7.62 -17.06
CA ALA A 49 -4.60 6.32 -16.49
C ALA A 49 -3.37 6.44 -15.59
N TYR A 50 -3.57 6.40 -14.28
CA TYR A 50 -2.49 6.43 -13.29
C TYR A 50 -2.22 5.03 -12.75
N ILE A 51 -0.99 4.53 -12.95
CA ILE A 51 -0.57 3.19 -12.56
C ILE A 51 0.66 3.29 -11.65
N ASN A 52 0.49 2.91 -10.39
CA ASN A 52 1.55 2.99 -9.37
C ASN A 52 2.68 1.99 -9.62
N ASN A 53 2.33 0.74 -9.84
CA ASN A 53 3.24 -0.37 -10.07
C ASN A 53 2.48 -1.55 -10.66
N ILE A 54 3.21 -2.47 -11.26
CA ILE A 54 2.69 -3.78 -11.66
C ILE A 54 3.48 -4.86 -10.90
N GLU A 55 2.77 -5.67 -10.14
CA GLU A 55 3.33 -6.85 -9.47
C GLU A 55 2.29 -7.97 -9.49
N MET A 56 2.73 -9.20 -9.77
CA MET A 56 1.82 -10.32 -9.98
C MET A 56 0.93 -10.55 -8.77
N ASP A 57 -0.36 -10.34 -8.93
CA ASP A 57 -1.41 -10.66 -7.98
C ASP A 57 -2.57 -11.37 -8.70
N HIS A 58 -3.65 -11.69 -7.99
CA HIS A 58 -4.83 -12.35 -8.54
C HIS A 58 -4.51 -13.60 -9.38
N VAL A 59 -3.62 -14.46 -8.85
CA VAL A 59 -3.12 -15.68 -9.51
C VAL A 59 -4.21 -16.72 -9.80
N ASP A 60 -5.39 -16.56 -9.21
CA ASP A 60 -6.60 -17.29 -9.55
C ASP A 60 -7.14 -16.91 -10.93
N TYR A 61 -6.92 -15.69 -11.39
CA TYR A 61 -7.36 -15.17 -12.70
C TYR A 61 -6.20 -15.04 -13.69
N PHE A 62 -5.17 -14.26 -13.38
CA PHE A 62 -4.00 -14.07 -14.22
C PHE A 62 -3.03 -15.25 -14.07
N LYS A 63 -2.69 -15.90 -15.18
CA LYS A 63 -1.86 -17.12 -15.18
C LYS A 63 -0.38 -16.86 -15.45
N SER A 64 -0.04 -15.69 -15.99
CA SER A 64 1.33 -15.28 -16.25
C SER A 64 1.50 -13.76 -16.10
N MET A 65 2.74 -13.33 -15.89
CA MET A 65 3.07 -11.90 -15.85
C MET A 65 2.77 -11.24 -17.20
N GLU A 66 3.00 -11.92 -18.28
CA GLU A 66 2.68 -11.42 -19.63
C GLU A 66 1.19 -11.13 -19.81
N GLN A 67 0.29 -12.03 -19.35
CA GLN A 67 -1.15 -11.78 -19.37
C GLN A 67 -1.52 -10.56 -18.51
N TYR A 68 -0.88 -10.41 -17.37
CA TYR A 68 -1.09 -9.29 -16.45
C TYR A 68 -0.66 -7.97 -17.09
N GLU A 69 0.56 -7.90 -17.66
CA GLU A 69 1.09 -6.76 -18.40
C GLU A 69 0.20 -6.36 -19.57
N GLN A 70 -0.25 -7.32 -20.37
CA GLN A 70 -1.16 -7.05 -21.50
C GLN A 70 -2.48 -6.43 -21.06
N SER A 71 -3.00 -6.81 -19.89
CA SER A 71 -4.21 -6.22 -19.34
C SER A 71 -3.98 -4.76 -18.92
N PHE A 72 -2.87 -4.46 -18.24
CA PHE A 72 -2.48 -3.09 -17.88
C PHE A 72 -2.17 -2.22 -19.11
N GLU A 73 -1.54 -2.79 -20.14
CA GLU A 73 -1.30 -2.11 -21.42
C GLU A 73 -2.62 -1.69 -22.10
N LYS A 74 -3.61 -2.59 -22.13
CA LYS A 74 -4.95 -2.27 -22.64
C LYS A 74 -5.60 -1.15 -21.87
N TYR A 75 -5.59 -1.22 -20.52
CA TYR A 75 -6.15 -0.19 -19.68
C TYR A 75 -5.47 1.16 -19.87
N ALA A 76 -4.14 1.18 -19.84
CA ALA A 76 -3.36 2.39 -20.03
C ALA A 76 -3.72 3.10 -21.35
N ASN A 77 -3.83 2.33 -22.44
CA ASN A 77 -4.14 2.86 -23.76
C ASN A 77 -5.60 3.36 -23.92
N GLN A 78 -6.49 3.14 -22.95
CA GLN A 78 -7.80 3.76 -22.88
C GLN A 78 -7.76 5.21 -22.37
N ALA A 79 -6.62 5.68 -21.85
CA ALA A 79 -6.45 7.07 -21.43
C ALA A 79 -6.69 8.04 -22.59
N LYS A 80 -7.40 9.16 -22.32
CA LYS A 80 -7.70 10.18 -23.33
C LYS A 80 -6.62 11.25 -23.43
N LYS A 81 -6.04 11.69 -22.27
CA LYS A 81 -5.05 12.76 -22.20
C LYS A 81 -3.62 12.23 -22.02
N ALA A 82 -3.38 11.44 -20.97
CA ALA A 82 -2.05 10.89 -20.70
C ALA A 82 -2.10 9.64 -19.81
N ILE A 83 -1.02 8.88 -19.86
CA ILE A 83 -0.72 7.74 -19.03
C ILE A 83 0.34 8.20 -18.02
N VAL A 84 0.08 8.02 -16.72
CA VAL A 84 1.00 8.38 -15.64
C VAL A 84 1.49 7.08 -15.00
N ILE A 85 2.78 6.82 -15.06
CA ILE A 85 3.38 5.55 -14.57
C ILE A 85 4.56 5.79 -13.65
N TRP A 86 4.79 4.87 -12.72
CA TRP A 86 6.05 4.79 -12.00
C TRP A 86 7.16 4.31 -12.94
N GLY A 87 8.05 5.23 -13.32
CA GLY A 87 9.10 4.95 -14.30
C GLY A 87 10.26 4.09 -13.76
N ASP A 88 10.33 3.87 -12.44
CA ASP A 88 11.30 2.98 -11.82
C ASP A 88 10.80 1.53 -11.69
N ASP A 89 9.54 1.28 -12.04
CA ASP A 89 8.94 -0.06 -12.05
C ASP A 89 9.61 -0.95 -13.11
N PRO A 90 9.86 -2.24 -12.81
CA PRO A 90 10.55 -3.13 -13.76
C PRO A 90 9.70 -3.50 -14.99
N HIS A 91 8.40 -3.29 -14.97
CA HIS A 91 7.47 -3.71 -16.01
C HIS A 91 6.88 -2.52 -16.77
N LEU A 92 6.36 -1.51 -16.06
CA LEU A 92 5.63 -0.39 -16.65
C LEU A 92 6.38 0.33 -17.78
N PRO A 93 7.69 0.66 -17.68
CA PRO A 93 8.39 1.37 -18.74
C PRO A 93 8.53 0.60 -20.06
N HIS A 94 8.29 -0.71 -20.05
CA HIS A 94 8.48 -1.62 -21.18
C HIS A 94 7.18 -1.98 -21.92
N LEU A 95 6.02 -1.52 -21.42
CA LEU A 95 4.74 -1.74 -22.09
C LEU A 95 4.59 -0.87 -23.34
N ASN A 96 3.74 -1.29 -24.27
CA ASN A 96 3.50 -0.58 -25.52
C ASN A 96 2.42 0.48 -25.36
N TYR A 97 2.80 1.73 -25.28
CA TYR A 97 1.89 2.85 -25.11
C TYR A 97 1.63 3.57 -26.43
N THR A 98 0.37 3.87 -26.72
CA THR A 98 -0.07 4.63 -27.90
C THR A 98 -0.42 6.08 -27.57
N LYS A 99 -0.31 6.46 -26.30
CA LYS A 99 -0.64 7.80 -25.79
C LYS A 99 0.58 8.42 -25.13
N ARG A 100 0.49 9.72 -24.83
CA ARG A 100 1.52 10.42 -24.06
C ARG A 100 1.72 9.72 -22.71
N VAL A 101 2.96 9.36 -22.42
CA VAL A 101 3.37 8.82 -21.12
C VAL A 101 4.09 9.90 -20.32
N VAL A 102 3.79 10.01 -19.04
CA VAL A 102 4.51 10.82 -18.08
C VAL A 102 5.01 9.90 -16.96
N LYS A 103 6.33 9.81 -16.82
CA LYS A 103 6.99 8.93 -15.86
C LYS A 103 7.36 9.69 -14.60
N PHE A 104 7.07 9.11 -13.45
CA PHE A 104 7.53 9.62 -12.16
C PHE A 104 8.40 8.59 -11.43
N GLY A 105 9.34 9.05 -10.60
CA GLY A 105 10.20 8.18 -9.82
C GLY A 105 11.36 8.91 -9.16
N VAL A 106 12.35 8.14 -8.71
CA VAL A 106 13.58 8.66 -8.08
C VAL A 106 14.81 8.50 -8.99
N LYS A 107 14.78 7.54 -9.93
CA LYS A 107 15.90 7.30 -10.85
C LYS A 107 15.92 8.33 -11.97
N ASP A 108 17.07 8.48 -12.60
CA ASP A 108 17.24 9.32 -13.79
C ASP A 108 16.36 8.79 -14.95
N GLY A 109 15.90 9.71 -15.81
CA GLY A 109 15.04 9.41 -16.94
C GLY A 109 13.52 9.47 -16.64
N ASN A 110 13.14 9.85 -15.42
CA ASN A 110 11.77 10.20 -15.10
C ASN A 110 11.48 11.66 -15.45
N ASP A 111 10.26 11.94 -15.94
CA ASP A 111 9.78 13.30 -16.24
C ASP A 111 9.53 14.11 -14.97
N ILE A 112 9.03 13.42 -13.92
CA ILE A 112 8.81 13.94 -12.58
C ILE A 112 9.72 13.16 -11.64
N GLN A 113 10.74 13.81 -11.10
CA GLN A 113 11.79 13.13 -10.33
C GLN A 113 11.90 13.68 -8.92
N ALA A 114 11.88 12.80 -7.90
CA ALA A 114 12.28 13.20 -6.56
C ALA A 114 13.79 13.03 -6.37
N LYS A 115 14.43 14.05 -5.80
CA LYS A 115 15.83 14.06 -5.40
C LYS A 115 15.96 14.49 -3.94
N ASN A 116 17.15 14.33 -3.36
CA ASN A 116 17.46 14.73 -2.00
C ASN A 116 16.46 14.18 -0.97
N VAL A 117 16.03 12.92 -1.16
CA VAL A 117 15.01 12.28 -0.33
C VAL A 117 15.54 12.02 1.07
N ILE A 118 14.87 12.57 2.07
CA ILE A 118 15.07 12.26 3.48
C ILE A 118 13.80 11.57 3.98
N ASN A 119 13.97 10.34 4.50
CA ASN A 119 12.92 9.54 5.10
C ASN A 119 13.41 9.09 6.49
N ASN A 120 12.90 9.72 7.53
CA ASN A 120 13.29 9.45 8.91
C ASN A 120 12.09 9.58 9.85
N GLU A 121 12.33 9.55 11.17
CA GLU A 121 11.28 9.66 12.20
C GLU A 121 10.47 10.98 12.17
N LYS A 122 10.93 11.98 11.43
CA LYS A 122 10.22 13.26 11.25
C LYS A 122 9.32 13.28 10.01
N GLY A 123 9.42 12.27 9.16
CA GLY A 123 8.64 12.14 7.94
C GLY A 123 9.49 12.13 6.68
N LEU A 124 8.84 12.48 5.57
CA LEU A 124 9.43 12.58 4.24
C LEU A 124 9.72 14.03 3.86
N SER A 125 10.91 14.30 3.35
CA SER A 125 11.23 15.56 2.69
C SER A 125 12.03 15.28 1.42
N PHE A 126 11.73 16.00 0.34
CA PHE A 126 12.35 15.75 -0.98
C PHE A 126 12.12 16.93 -1.92
N ASP A 127 13.04 17.09 -2.87
CA ASP A 127 12.90 18.04 -3.97
C ASP A 127 12.22 17.36 -5.15
N VAL A 128 11.25 18.02 -5.76
CA VAL A 128 10.60 17.57 -6.99
C VAL A 128 11.13 18.35 -8.18
N TYR A 129 11.64 17.63 -9.16
CA TYR A 129 12.04 18.17 -10.45
C TYR A 129 11.04 17.74 -11.52
N ILE A 130 10.62 18.68 -12.36
CA ILE A 130 9.69 18.45 -13.47
C ILE A 130 10.41 18.78 -14.78
N TYR A 131 10.61 17.79 -15.63
CA TYR A 131 11.40 17.90 -16.86
C TYR A 131 12.79 18.55 -16.67
N GLY A 132 13.39 18.31 -15.49
CA GLY A 132 14.71 18.81 -15.12
C GLY A 132 14.74 20.11 -14.34
N ASP A 133 13.65 20.84 -14.28
CA ASP A 133 13.54 22.09 -13.51
C ASP A 133 13.00 21.84 -12.10
N LEU A 134 13.57 22.52 -11.09
CA LEU A 134 13.11 22.42 -9.71
C LEU A 134 11.69 23.00 -9.61
N PHE A 135 10.73 22.15 -9.25
CA PHE A 135 9.36 22.54 -9.02
C PHE A 135 9.12 23.01 -7.58
N GLY A 136 9.73 22.34 -6.61
CA GLY A 136 9.67 22.73 -5.21
C GLY A 136 10.19 21.67 -4.25
N HIS A 137 10.33 22.07 -2.98
CA HIS A 137 10.75 21.20 -1.87
C HIS A 137 9.54 20.80 -1.03
N PHE A 138 9.21 19.51 -1.03
CA PHE A 138 8.09 18.98 -0.25
C PHE A 138 8.55 18.49 1.12
N THR A 139 7.77 18.81 2.16
CA THR A 139 7.91 18.25 3.52
C THR A 139 6.56 17.73 3.95
N LEU A 140 6.47 16.43 4.20
CA LEU A 140 5.21 15.74 4.42
C LEU A 140 5.27 14.84 5.67
N PRO A 141 4.18 14.76 6.46
CA PRO A 141 4.11 13.94 7.67
C PRO A 141 3.85 12.46 7.33
N PHE A 142 4.56 11.94 6.33
CA PHE A 142 4.44 10.56 5.85
C PHE A 142 5.77 9.84 6.02
N TYR A 143 5.71 8.52 5.92
CA TYR A 143 6.86 7.63 6.06
C TYR A 143 6.89 6.62 4.92
N GLY A 144 8.07 6.10 4.65
CA GLY A 144 8.27 5.02 3.70
C GLY A 144 8.36 5.44 2.23
N MET A 145 9.20 4.72 1.49
CA MET A 145 9.44 5.00 0.06
C MET A 145 8.18 4.77 -0.80
N HIS A 146 7.33 3.81 -0.43
CA HIS A 146 6.08 3.57 -1.14
C HIS A 146 5.14 4.80 -1.08
N THR A 147 5.14 5.52 0.04
CA THR A 147 4.35 6.76 0.18
C THR A 147 4.96 7.87 -0.66
N LEU A 148 6.29 7.95 -0.79
CA LEU A 148 6.95 8.87 -1.72
C LEU A 148 6.48 8.63 -3.17
N TYR A 149 6.51 7.36 -3.63
CA TYR A 149 6.08 7.03 -5.00
C TYR A 149 4.62 7.37 -5.23
N ASN A 150 3.74 7.03 -4.30
CA ASN A 150 2.32 7.41 -4.36
C ASN A 150 2.14 8.93 -4.41
N THR A 151 2.94 9.66 -3.65
CA THR A 151 2.90 11.14 -3.61
C THR A 151 3.37 11.72 -4.93
N LEU A 152 4.46 11.22 -5.50
CA LEU A 152 4.97 11.69 -6.80
C LEU A 152 3.94 11.50 -7.92
N GLY A 153 3.27 10.35 -7.96
CA GLY A 153 2.20 10.12 -8.94
C GLY A 153 1.03 11.08 -8.77
N VAL A 154 0.66 11.41 -7.53
CA VAL A 154 -0.40 12.39 -7.26
C VAL A 154 0.05 13.82 -7.60
N ILE A 155 1.29 14.20 -7.30
CA ILE A 155 1.90 15.46 -7.75
C ILE A 155 1.90 15.55 -9.27
N THR A 156 2.23 14.46 -9.97
CA THR A 156 2.18 14.39 -11.44
C THR A 156 0.78 14.72 -11.97
N LEU A 157 -0.27 14.14 -11.39
CA LEU A 157 -1.66 14.44 -11.78
C LEU A 157 -2.01 15.91 -11.50
N GLY A 158 -1.63 16.44 -10.34
CA GLY A 158 -1.84 17.85 -9.98
C GLY A 158 -1.15 18.81 -10.96
N TYR A 159 0.11 18.53 -11.29
CA TYR A 159 0.86 19.32 -12.27
C TYR A 159 0.22 19.32 -13.67
N LEU A 160 -0.25 18.14 -14.13
CA LEU A 160 -0.94 18.03 -15.42
C LEU A 160 -2.26 18.79 -15.48
N GLU A 161 -2.89 19.04 -14.35
CA GLU A 161 -4.11 19.87 -14.22
C GLU A 161 -3.81 21.33 -13.81
N GLY A 162 -2.52 21.73 -13.78
CA GLY A 162 -2.10 23.12 -13.59
C GLY A 162 -2.06 23.60 -12.13
N MET A 163 -2.01 22.68 -11.17
CA MET A 163 -1.83 23.03 -9.75
C MET A 163 -0.39 23.51 -9.51
N ASP A 164 -0.23 24.57 -8.74
CA ASP A 164 1.07 25.08 -8.33
C ASP A 164 1.64 24.32 -7.11
N PHE A 165 2.90 24.58 -6.82
CA PHE A 165 3.62 23.94 -5.71
C PHE A 165 2.97 24.25 -4.36
N ASP A 166 2.66 25.55 -4.09
CA ASP A 166 2.16 25.98 -2.78
C ASP A 166 0.83 25.32 -2.44
N TYR A 167 -0.06 25.22 -3.43
CA TYR A 167 -1.32 24.50 -3.27
C TYR A 167 -1.09 23.02 -2.97
N MET A 168 -0.25 22.34 -3.77
CA MET A 168 0.00 20.90 -3.59
C MET A 168 0.69 20.62 -2.26
N GLN A 169 1.70 21.40 -1.86
CA GLN A 169 2.38 21.26 -0.56
C GLN A 169 1.39 21.42 0.59
N SER A 170 0.56 22.47 0.54
CA SER A 170 -0.45 22.76 1.56
C SER A 170 -1.44 21.59 1.70
N GLN A 171 -1.99 21.10 0.59
CA GLN A 171 -2.99 20.02 0.62
C GLN A 171 -2.37 18.70 1.09
N LEU A 172 -1.23 18.30 0.52
CA LEU A 172 -0.61 17.01 0.83
C LEU A 172 -0.14 16.95 2.29
N SER A 173 0.32 18.06 2.88
CA SER A 173 0.74 18.10 4.29
C SER A 173 -0.41 17.83 5.27
N THR A 174 -1.66 18.02 4.86
CA THR A 174 -2.86 17.79 5.68
C THR A 174 -3.50 16.41 5.49
N PHE A 175 -2.98 15.60 4.57
CA PHE A 175 -3.50 14.25 4.33
C PHE A 175 -3.26 13.35 5.54
N LYS A 176 -4.30 12.70 6.04
CA LYS A 176 -4.25 11.87 7.27
C LYS A 176 -4.16 10.36 7.01
N GLY A 177 -3.81 9.98 5.78
CA GLY A 177 -3.79 8.57 5.41
C GLY A 177 -5.16 8.02 4.98
N THR A 178 -5.25 6.72 4.87
CA THR A 178 -6.44 5.96 4.46
C THR A 178 -6.79 4.97 5.58
N LYS A 179 -8.07 4.62 5.71
CA LYS A 179 -8.52 3.61 6.68
C LYS A 179 -7.73 2.31 6.51
N ARG A 180 -7.32 1.72 7.61
CA ARG A 180 -6.56 0.48 7.63
C ARG A 180 -5.28 0.49 6.76
N ARG A 181 -4.66 1.66 6.64
CA ARG A 181 -3.34 1.84 6.03
C ARG A 181 -2.44 2.51 7.06
N TYR A 182 -1.64 1.70 7.74
CA TYR A 182 -0.71 2.13 8.77
C TYR A 182 -1.38 2.97 9.89
N VAL A 183 -2.51 2.46 10.40
CA VAL A 183 -3.23 3.12 11.51
C VAL A 183 -2.50 2.85 12.82
N VAL A 184 -2.06 3.90 13.48
CA VAL A 184 -1.22 3.83 14.69
C VAL A 184 -2.02 4.18 15.93
N LYS A 185 -1.90 3.34 16.96
CA LYS A 185 -2.36 3.59 18.33
C LYS A 185 -1.17 3.47 19.28
N GLU A 186 -0.97 4.41 20.17
CA GLU A 186 0.06 4.36 21.20
C GLU A 186 -0.59 4.15 22.56
N VAL A 187 -0.18 3.09 23.27
CA VAL A 187 -0.69 2.75 24.60
C VAL A 187 0.49 2.39 25.51
N GLY A 188 0.75 3.21 26.51
CA GLY A 188 1.92 3.08 27.37
C GLY A 188 3.22 3.18 26.56
N ASN A 189 4.10 2.20 26.72
CA ASN A 189 5.36 2.13 25.97
C ASN A 189 5.25 1.35 24.65
N ASN A 190 4.05 0.89 24.31
CA ASN A 190 3.82 0.07 23.13
C ASN A 190 3.13 0.87 22.04
N VAL A 191 3.38 0.46 20.79
CA VAL A 191 2.75 1.00 19.60
C VAL A 191 2.01 -0.14 18.89
N TYR A 192 0.81 0.12 18.44
CA TYR A 192 -0.04 -0.83 17.73
C TYR A 192 -0.32 -0.27 16.34
N VAL A 193 -0.12 -1.08 15.31
CA VAL A 193 -0.28 -0.69 13.91
C VAL A 193 -1.19 -1.69 13.22
N ASP A 194 -2.33 -1.22 12.70
CA ASP A 194 -3.20 -2.00 11.81
C ASP A 194 -2.92 -1.61 10.36
N ASP A 195 -2.63 -2.60 9.52
CA ASP A 195 -2.44 -2.39 8.09
C ASP A 195 -3.11 -3.48 7.24
N TYR A 196 -3.62 -3.07 6.11
CA TYR A 196 -4.27 -3.92 5.12
C TYR A 196 -3.29 -4.76 4.28
N ALA A 197 -1.98 -4.62 4.51
CA ALA A 197 -0.95 -5.30 3.73
C ALA A 197 -1.15 -6.82 3.72
N HIS A 198 -1.14 -7.37 2.52
CA HIS A 198 -1.37 -8.81 2.31
C HIS A 198 -0.54 -9.38 1.15
N HIS A 199 0.07 -8.55 0.33
CA HIS A 199 1.07 -8.95 -0.66
C HIS A 199 2.48 -8.87 -0.03
N PRO A 200 3.42 -9.76 -0.39
CA PRO A 200 4.77 -9.76 0.19
C PRO A 200 5.45 -8.37 0.15
N THR A 201 5.41 -7.71 -0.99
CA THR A 201 6.00 -6.37 -1.17
C THR A 201 5.35 -5.33 -0.26
N ALA A 202 4.02 -5.37 -0.09
CA ALA A 202 3.33 -4.45 0.81
C ALA A 202 3.74 -4.69 2.28
N ILE A 203 3.82 -5.95 2.71
CA ILE A 203 4.29 -6.33 4.06
C ILE A 203 5.72 -5.82 4.28
N LYS A 204 6.61 -5.98 3.30
CA LYS A 204 7.98 -5.47 3.35
C LYS A 204 7.99 -3.96 3.60
N TYR A 205 7.24 -3.19 2.83
CA TYR A 205 7.19 -1.72 2.98
C TYR A 205 6.66 -1.30 4.36
N VAL A 206 5.63 -1.99 4.86
CA VAL A 206 5.08 -1.71 6.21
C VAL A 206 6.11 -1.99 7.31
N ILE A 207 6.88 -3.07 7.21
CA ILE A 207 7.96 -3.38 8.15
C ILE A 207 9.07 -2.33 8.07
N GLU A 208 9.49 -1.94 6.87
CA GLU A 208 10.54 -0.91 6.65
C GLU A 208 10.07 0.46 7.19
N GLU A 209 8.83 0.85 6.96
CA GLU A 209 8.23 2.06 7.54
C GLU A 209 8.24 2.01 9.05
N THR A 210 7.85 0.87 9.64
CA THR A 210 7.83 0.67 11.09
C THR A 210 9.24 0.84 11.70
N ARG A 211 10.26 0.28 11.08
CA ARG A 211 11.65 0.46 11.54
C ARG A 211 12.12 1.92 11.45
N THR A 212 11.73 2.62 10.39
CA THR A 212 12.06 4.04 10.19
C THR A 212 11.38 4.92 11.23
N ARG A 213 10.10 4.66 11.49
CA ARG A 213 9.28 5.50 12.37
C ARG A 213 9.53 5.27 13.86
N PHE A 214 9.88 4.03 14.23
CA PHE A 214 10.08 3.64 15.64
C PHE A 214 11.45 2.97 15.84
N PRO A 215 12.54 3.72 15.65
CA PRO A 215 13.88 3.17 15.80
C PRO A 215 14.12 2.68 17.24
N GLY A 216 14.73 1.50 17.39
CA GLY A 216 15.04 0.90 18.69
C GLY A 216 13.92 0.15 19.36
N LYS A 217 12.68 0.15 18.82
CA LYS A 217 11.61 -0.74 19.31
C LYS A 217 11.71 -2.10 18.62
N GLN A 218 11.44 -3.17 19.38
CA GLN A 218 11.26 -4.50 18.78
C GLN A 218 9.95 -4.58 18.02
N ILE A 219 9.92 -5.33 16.91
CA ILE A 219 8.72 -5.51 16.08
C ILE A 219 8.13 -6.90 16.32
N VAL A 220 6.91 -6.93 16.85
CA VAL A 220 6.06 -8.11 16.96
C VAL A 220 5.09 -8.07 15.78
N ALA A 221 5.41 -8.77 14.70
CA ALA A 221 4.60 -8.75 13.49
C ALA A 221 3.66 -9.96 13.45
N VAL A 222 2.38 -9.68 13.22
CA VAL A 222 1.31 -10.68 13.15
C VAL A 222 0.69 -10.59 11.75
N TYR A 223 0.84 -11.63 10.95
CA TYR A 223 0.28 -11.68 9.59
C TYR A 223 -0.78 -12.77 9.47
N GLN A 224 -1.94 -12.38 8.91
CA GLN A 224 -3.00 -13.31 8.56
C GLN A 224 -3.21 -13.30 7.03
N PRO A 225 -2.95 -14.43 6.33
CA PRO A 225 -3.27 -14.57 4.92
C PRO A 225 -4.79 -14.66 4.71
N ASP A 226 -5.29 -14.23 3.54
CA ASP A 226 -6.72 -14.18 3.25
C ASP A 226 -7.17 -15.09 2.09
N ARG A 227 -6.24 -15.51 1.23
CA ARG A 227 -6.47 -16.32 0.05
C ARG A 227 -5.53 -17.52 0.02
N TYR A 228 -6.07 -18.72 -0.18
CA TYR A 228 -5.28 -19.95 -0.23
C TYR A 228 -4.30 -19.97 -1.40
N SER A 229 -4.73 -19.60 -2.60
CA SER A 229 -3.88 -19.51 -3.80
C SER A 229 -2.71 -18.55 -3.63
N ARG A 230 -2.95 -17.37 -3.01
CA ARG A 230 -1.91 -16.39 -2.69
C ARG A 230 -0.96 -16.95 -1.61
N GLY A 231 -1.50 -17.55 -0.55
CA GLY A 231 -0.72 -18.18 0.52
C GLY A 231 0.23 -19.26 -0.03
N LEU A 232 -0.26 -20.10 -0.93
CA LEU A 232 0.52 -21.15 -1.58
C LEU A 232 1.59 -20.55 -2.52
N ARG A 233 1.21 -19.58 -3.35
CA ARG A 233 2.11 -18.98 -4.36
C ARG A 233 3.28 -18.25 -3.72
N PHE A 234 3.03 -17.48 -2.66
CA PHE A 234 4.01 -16.61 -2.03
C PHE A 234 4.52 -17.12 -0.67
N ALA A 235 4.31 -18.40 -0.34
CA ALA A 235 4.68 -18.96 0.96
C ALA A 235 6.12 -18.66 1.38
N LYS A 236 7.09 -18.82 0.47
CA LYS A 236 8.51 -18.55 0.73
C LYS A 236 8.80 -17.05 0.87
N ASP A 237 8.10 -16.22 0.12
CA ASP A 237 8.30 -14.76 0.16
C ASP A 237 7.76 -14.19 1.47
N TYR A 238 6.58 -14.64 1.93
CA TYR A 238 6.07 -14.28 3.26
C TYR A 238 7.04 -14.70 4.37
N ALA A 239 7.53 -15.93 4.34
CA ALA A 239 8.48 -16.43 5.32
C ALA A 239 9.76 -15.57 5.34
N ARG A 240 10.34 -15.29 4.17
CA ARG A 240 11.55 -14.48 4.02
C ARG A 240 11.37 -13.06 4.56
N ILE A 241 10.21 -12.43 4.28
CA ILE A 241 9.94 -11.07 4.73
C ILE A 241 9.65 -11.04 6.23
N MET A 242 8.85 -11.98 6.73
CA MET A 242 8.59 -12.09 8.17
C MET A 242 9.83 -12.49 8.97
N ASP A 243 10.86 -13.06 8.34
CA ASP A 243 12.16 -13.33 8.98
C ASP A 243 12.96 -12.05 9.30
N THR A 244 12.57 -10.91 8.76
CA THR A 244 13.23 -9.63 9.04
C THR A 244 12.78 -8.95 10.34
N VAL A 245 11.69 -9.40 10.97
CA VAL A 245 11.18 -8.82 12.23
C VAL A 245 11.73 -9.57 13.44
N ASP A 246 11.62 -8.99 14.63
CA ASP A 246 12.14 -9.59 15.85
C ASP A 246 11.29 -10.81 16.27
N HIS A 247 9.96 -10.69 16.19
CA HIS A 247 9.01 -11.71 16.59
C HIS A 247 7.96 -11.95 15.52
N PRO A 248 8.18 -12.91 14.59
CA PRO A 248 7.22 -13.25 13.54
C PRO A 248 6.11 -14.17 14.06
N TYR A 249 4.88 -13.72 13.90
CA TYR A 249 3.67 -14.48 14.20
C TYR A 249 2.78 -14.60 12.97
N PHE A 250 2.06 -15.70 12.90
CA PHE A 250 1.03 -15.93 11.89
C PHE A 250 -0.29 -16.28 12.56
N VAL A 251 -1.37 -15.91 11.89
CA VAL A 251 -2.73 -16.39 12.18
C VAL A 251 -3.15 -17.24 11.00
N ASP A 252 -3.92 -18.29 11.24
CA ASP A 252 -4.41 -19.14 10.16
C ASP A 252 -5.39 -18.40 9.24
N PHE A 253 -5.65 -18.97 8.08
CA PHE A 253 -6.64 -18.41 7.16
C PHE A 253 -7.99 -18.21 7.86
N PRO A 254 -8.71 -17.11 7.58
CA PRO A 254 -10.00 -16.88 8.19
C PRO A 254 -10.97 -18.03 7.89
N LYS A 255 -11.77 -18.46 8.87
CA LYS A 255 -12.77 -19.53 8.70
C LYS A 255 -13.77 -19.28 7.57
N ASN A 256 -14.00 -18.00 7.24
CA ASN A 256 -14.83 -17.52 6.14
C ASN A 256 -14.05 -17.14 4.88
N ALA A 257 -12.77 -17.53 4.77
CA ALA A 257 -12.02 -17.33 3.54
C ALA A 257 -12.75 -17.98 2.36
N PRO A 258 -12.80 -17.32 1.19
CA PRO A 258 -13.42 -17.91 0.01
C PRO A 258 -12.76 -19.25 -0.32
N LYS A 259 -13.57 -20.31 -0.43
CA LYS A 259 -13.08 -21.62 -0.83
C LYS A 259 -12.58 -21.56 -2.28
N GLU A 260 -11.36 -22.03 -2.50
CA GLU A 260 -10.74 -22.11 -3.81
C GLU A 260 -10.65 -23.59 -4.23
N PRO A 261 -11.31 -23.99 -5.33
CA PRO A 261 -11.38 -25.40 -5.71
C PRO A 261 -9.98 -26.03 -5.87
N GLY A 262 -9.77 -27.19 -5.25
CA GLY A 262 -8.51 -27.94 -5.35
C GLY A 262 -7.38 -27.44 -4.45
N ILE A 263 -7.63 -26.44 -3.60
CA ILE A 263 -6.65 -25.95 -2.61
C ILE A 263 -7.22 -26.18 -1.20
N ASP A 264 -6.54 -27.06 -0.46
CA ASP A 264 -6.84 -27.35 0.95
C ASP A 264 -5.51 -27.25 1.73
N ILE A 265 -5.31 -26.09 2.33
CA ILE A 265 -4.09 -25.73 3.08
C ILE A 265 -4.45 -24.95 4.33
N ASP A 266 -3.54 -24.95 5.28
CA ASP A 266 -3.50 -24.05 6.42
C ASP A 266 -2.23 -23.19 6.40
N VAL A 267 -2.02 -22.37 7.40
CA VAL A 267 -0.88 -21.46 7.49
C VAL A 267 0.48 -22.18 7.58
N SER A 268 0.51 -23.48 7.84
CA SER A 268 1.74 -24.28 7.86
C SER A 268 2.48 -24.27 6.52
N VAL A 269 1.76 -24.04 5.42
CA VAL A 269 2.39 -23.85 4.09
C VAL A 269 3.41 -22.70 4.10
N ILE A 270 3.20 -21.69 4.91
CA ILE A 270 4.10 -20.55 5.11
C ILE A 270 5.10 -20.85 6.23
N THR A 271 4.61 -21.24 7.41
CA THR A 271 5.43 -21.32 8.63
C THR A 271 6.50 -22.40 8.57
N LYS A 272 6.30 -23.49 7.79
CA LYS A 272 7.35 -24.48 7.52
C LYS A 272 8.63 -23.89 6.89
N ASN A 273 8.54 -22.73 6.25
CA ASN A 273 9.68 -22.02 5.68
C ASN A 273 10.31 -21.02 6.67
N LEU A 274 9.73 -20.84 7.87
CA LEU A 274 10.23 -19.96 8.94
C LEU A 274 10.04 -20.65 10.30
N PRO A 275 10.89 -21.62 10.69
CA PRO A 275 10.71 -22.43 11.91
C PRO A 275 10.69 -21.63 13.22
N ARG A 276 11.26 -20.41 13.26
CA ARG A 276 11.23 -19.55 14.43
C ARG A 276 9.90 -18.80 14.60
N SER A 277 9.04 -18.81 13.59
CA SER A 277 7.72 -18.19 13.69
C SER A 277 6.78 -19.00 14.58
N LYS A 278 5.81 -18.32 15.17
CA LYS A 278 4.74 -18.93 15.96
C LYS A 278 3.39 -18.70 15.29
N VAL A 279 2.44 -19.58 15.58
CA VAL A 279 1.05 -19.42 15.18
C VAL A 279 0.23 -19.06 16.39
N VAL A 280 -0.62 -18.04 16.29
CA VAL A 280 -1.54 -17.60 17.32
C VAL A 280 -2.98 -17.62 16.82
N THR A 281 -3.93 -17.74 17.74
CA THR A 281 -5.37 -17.69 17.47
C THR A 281 -5.91 -16.27 17.62
N GLU A 282 -7.04 -15.97 16.96
CA GLU A 282 -7.72 -14.66 17.05
C GLU A 282 -8.65 -14.60 18.26
N ASP A 283 -8.10 -14.89 19.44
CA ASP A 283 -8.83 -14.94 20.71
C ASP A 283 -7.96 -14.47 21.90
N GLU A 284 -8.49 -14.61 23.11
CA GLU A 284 -7.79 -14.23 24.35
C GLU A 284 -6.48 -15.00 24.55
N ALA A 285 -6.37 -16.24 24.07
CA ALA A 285 -5.15 -17.04 24.22
C ALA A 285 -4.04 -16.47 23.34
N GLY A 286 -4.35 -16.13 22.08
CA GLY A 286 -3.41 -15.46 21.18
C GLY A 286 -3.04 -14.06 21.68
N ALA A 287 -4.00 -13.32 22.20
CA ALA A 287 -3.73 -12.00 22.79
C ALA A 287 -2.76 -12.09 23.97
N LYS A 288 -2.94 -13.06 24.86
CA LYS A 288 -2.05 -13.30 25.99
C LYS A 288 -0.63 -13.67 25.57
N GLU A 289 -0.48 -14.51 24.54
CA GLU A 289 0.84 -14.84 23.97
C GLU A 289 1.54 -13.60 23.44
N LEU A 290 0.82 -12.72 22.73
CA LEU A 290 1.40 -11.48 22.18
C LEU A 290 1.68 -10.46 23.30
N ALA A 291 0.85 -10.36 24.31
CA ALA A 291 0.97 -9.38 25.39
C ALA A 291 2.23 -9.52 26.26
N GLN A 292 3.04 -10.57 26.11
CA GLN A 292 4.30 -10.74 26.83
C GLN A 292 5.39 -9.73 26.46
N TYR A 293 5.29 -9.08 25.30
CA TYR A 293 6.31 -8.15 24.82
C TYR A 293 6.04 -6.72 25.28
N ASP A 294 7.08 -6.04 25.74
CA ASP A 294 7.06 -4.64 26.16
C ASP A 294 8.00 -3.79 25.29
N ASN A 295 7.77 -2.48 25.27
CA ASN A 295 8.53 -1.54 24.44
C ASN A 295 8.61 -2.00 22.99
N ALA A 296 7.47 -2.42 22.45
CA ALA A 296 7.36 -3.06 21.16
C ALA A 296 6.44 -2.27 20.20
N VAL A 297 6.61 -2.49 18.91
CA VAL A 297 5.61 -2.20 17.89
C VAL A 297 4.92 -3.51 17.55
N PHE A 298 3.62 -3.60 17.82
CA PHE A 298 2.76 -4.69 17.40
C PHE A 298 2.17 -4.34 16.04
N LEU A 299 2.55 -5.11 15.01
CA LEU A 299 2.19 -4.84 13.63
C LEU A 299 1.21 -5.90 13.14
N PHE A 300 -0.06 -5.55 13.00
CA PHE A 300 -1.13 -6.43 12.56
C PHE A 300 -1.41 -6.22 11.08
N MET A 301 -1.21 -7.25 10.25
CA MET A 301 -1.30 -7.15 8.79
C MET A 301 -2.28 -8.17 8.23
N SER A 302 -3.37 -7.71 7.66
CA SER A 302 -4.35 -8.53 6.93
C SER A 302 -5.40 -7.67 6.23
N PRO A 303 -5.98 -8.10 5.10
CA PRO A 303 -7.20 -7.48 4.55
C PRO A 303 -8.47 -7.87 5.34
N LYS A 304 -8.34 -8.74 6.34
CA LYS A 304 -9.42 -9.19 7.23
C LYS A 304 -9.38 -8.47 8.58
N ASP A 305 -10.22 -8.91 9.50
CA ASP A 305 -10.50 -8.20 10.76
C ASP A 305 -9.44 -8.42 11.85
N ILE A 306 -8.17 -8.58 11.49
CA ILE A 306 -7.07 -8.84 12.43
C ILE A 306 -6.93 -7.75 13.51
N TYR A 307 -7.45 -6.55 13.26
CA TYR A 307 -7.54 -5.48 14.25
C TYR A 307 -8.35 -5.88 15.49
N LYS A 308 -9.20 -6.90 15.42
CA LYS A 308 -9.89 -7.45 16.59
C LYS A 308 -8.91 -8.13 17.55
N LEU A 309 -7.87 -8.80 17.03
CA LEU A 309 -6.80 -9.35 17.86
C LEU A 309 -5.94 -8.22 18.47
N GLU A 310 -5.67 -7.16 17.73
CA GLU A 310 -5.02 -5.94 18.25
C GLU A 310 -5.76 -5.40 19.47
N ASP A 311 -7.10 -5.22 19.38
CA ASP A 311 -7.91 -4.72 20.49
C ASP A 311 -7.87 -5.66 21.72
N LEU A 312 -7.79 -6.97 21.49
CA LEU A 312 -7.63 -7.95 22.58
C LEU A 312 -6.25 -7.85 23.25
N VAL A 313 -5.17 -7.65 22.48
CA VAL A 313 -3.81 -7.47 23.01
C VAL A 313 -3.73 -6.21 23.86
N ILE A 314 -4.32 -5.10 23.40
CA ILE A 314 -4.38 -3.85 24.16
C ILE A 314 -5.10 -4.08 25.50
N LYS A 315 -6.28 -4.71 25.48
CA LYS A 315 -7.04 -5.03 26.71
C LYS A 315 -6.27 -5.94 27.66
N GLU A 316 -5.53 -6.91 27.16
CA GLU A 316 -4.74 -7.82 27.99
C GLU A 316 -3.58 -7.08 28.68
N LYS A 317 -2.95 -6.14 27.96
CA LYS A 317 -1.92 -5.25 28.51
C LYS A 317 -2.43 -4.29 29.59
N GLU A 318 -3.66 -3.83 29.47
CA GLU A 318 -4.30 -2.95 30.48
C GLU A 318 -4.64 -3.67 31.79
N LYS A 319 -4.67 -5.01 31.80
CA LYS A 319 -4.90 -5.83 33.00
C LYS A 319 -3.63 -6.06 33.81
N ALA A 320 -2.46 -5.91 33.19
CA ALA A 320 -1.15 -6.20 33.79
C ALA A 320 -0.52 -4.96 34.44
#